data_0c3f7c3a9d7f894207698cbc96d63b21
#
_entry.id   0c3f7c3a9d7f894207698cbc96d63b21
#
_cell.length_a   1.000
_cell.length_b   1.000
_cell.length_c   1.000
_cell.angle_alpha   90.00
_cell.angle_beta   90.00
_cell.angle_gamma   90.00
#
_symmetry.space_group_name_H-M   'P 1'
#
loop_
_entity.id
_entity.type
_entity.pdbx_description
1 polymer ?
#
loop_
_entity_poly.entity_id
_entity_poly.type
_entity_poly.pdbx_seq_one_letter_code
_entity_poly.pdbx_strand_id
1 'polypeptide(L)'
;MEKKIFSLFFFALATLNLYAQKNFTYADIWGSSQFAARQVASLKSMNSGDTYSNTDRAGNLIRYSFKTGNVIDTLIKIDELQASIKDFRYSDYSFSNDEKKVLLTTASEAIYRHSTKANFYVFDFKSRKLTAVSEKGKQMYAQFNPTGSMVAFVRDNNLYLKNLYDLSEKMVTNDGKKNFIINGALDWVYEEEFSFSQGYQWSNDGKYLAYYRFDESNVKEFTLTYYDSLYPKEEKYKYPKAGEENSVVDIYVYDLSSGRSVRMQTGDEKDQYIPRIKWTEKVGQLCVLRMNRHQNNLDYLLCNAVSGKTTLLMNENSNTFIEITDNLVFLNNGTQFIYSSDKSGYNQIYLRSLSDGSEKMLTNGGDVITFYGYDEKTKNCFYQVADPTP
;
A
#
# COMPACT_ATOMS: atom_id res chain seq x y z
N MET A 1 7.48 60.62 -49.58
CA MET A 1 7.43 59.15 -49.74
C MET A 1 7.82 58.38 -48.49
N GLU A 2 8.72 58.87 -47.63
CA GLU A 2 9.22 58.19 -46.44
C GLU A 2 8.20 57.94 -45.32
N LYS A 3 7.25 58.85 -45.11
CA LYS A 3 6.20 58.66 -44.08
C LYS A 3 5.19 57.53 -44.36
N LYS A 4 4.96 57.22 -45.63
CA LYS A 4 4.07 56.12 -46.03
C LYS A 4 4.74 54.75 -45.89
N ILE A 5 6.08 54.66 -46.07
CA ILE A 5 6.84 53.41 -45.92
C ILE A 5 6.94 53.04 -44.44
N PHE A 6 7.11 54.02 -43.53
CA PHE A 6 7.17 53.77 -42.09
C PHE A 6 5.81 53.26 -41.51
N SER A 7 4.71 53.77 -42.04
CA SER A 7 3.36 53.31 -41.63
C SER A 7 3.04 51.88 -42.10
N LEU A 8 3.54 51.47 -43.29
CA LEU A 8 3.40 50.10 -43.79
C LEU A 8 4.25 49.12 -42.99
N PHE A 9 5.44 49.52 -42.56
CA PHE A 9 6.33 48.67 -41.75
C PHE A 9 5.77 48.46 -40.34
N PHE A 10 5.14 49.48 -39.75
CA PHE A 10 4.51 49.36 -38.43
C PHE A 10 3.26 48.46 -38.48
N PHE A 11 2.50 48.47 -39.57
CA PHE A 11 1.33 47.60 -39.78
C PHE A 11 1.75 46.15 -40.04
N ALA A 12 2.85 45.93 -40.75
CA ALA A 12 3.40 44.59 -40.98
C ALA A 12 3.98 43.98 -39.70
N LEU A 13 4.59 44.78 -38.80
CA LEU A 13 5.04 44.29 -37.49
C LEU A 13 3.88 43.97 -36.53
N ALA A 14 2.76 44.71 -36.59
CA ALA A 14 1.59 44.47 -35.79
C ALA A 14 0.85 43.18 -36.19
N THR A 15 0.91 42.79 -37.47
CA THR A 15 0.29 41.53 -37.93
C THR A 15 1.10 40.28 -37.63
N LEU A 16 2.42 40.40 -37.33
CA LEU A 16 3.26 39.28 -36.93
C LEU A 16 3.01 38.79 -35.51
N ASN A 17 2.32 39.56 -34.67
CA ASN A 17 2.00 39.21 -33.29
C ASN A 17 0.64 38.50 -33.12
N LEU A 18 -0.13 38.27 -34.18
CA LEU A 18 -1.48 37.68 -34.10
C LEU A 18 -1.50 36.15 -34.19
N TYR A 19 -0.33 35.50 -34.32
CA TYR A 19 -0.28 34.01 -34.33
C TYR A 19 0.00 33.37 -32.98
N ALA A 20 -0.11 34.11 -31.86
CA ALA A 20 0.29 33.62 -30.56
C ALA A 20 -0.81 32.85 -29.79
N GLN A 21 -2.01 32.68 -30.35
CA GLN A 21 -3.06 31.91 -29.69
C GLN A 21 -3.46 30.69 -30.55
N LYS A 22 -2.84 29.57 -30.27
CA LYS A 22 -3.35 28.28 -30.74
C LYS A 22 -4.62 27.97 -29.92
N ASN A 23 -5.75 27.92 -30.58
CA ASN A 23 -6.98 27.44 -29.94
C ASN A 23 -6.79 25.96 -29.59
N PHE A 24 -7.02 25.63 -28.33
CA PHE A 24 -7.02 24.25 -27.89
C PHE A 24 -8.21 23.51 -28.46
N THR A 25 -7.96 22.37 -29.09
CA THR A 25 -9.02 21.48 -29.55
C THR A 25 -9.31 20.43 -28.48
N TYR A 26 -10.46 19.80 -28.59
CA TYR A 26 -10.80 18.65 -27.74
C TYR A 26 -9.77 17.51 -27.88
N ALA A 27 -9.24 17.32 -29.08
CA ALA A 27 -8.19 16.35 -29.35
C ALA A 27 -6.84 16.72 -28.67
N ASP A 28 -6.49 18.02 -28.58
CA ASP A 28 -5.27 18.45 -27.87
C ASP A 28 -5.36 18.13 -26.38
N ILE A 29 -6.56 18.23 -25.77
CA ILE A 29 -6.77 18.04 -24.34
C ILE A 29 -6.91 16.54 -24.00
N TRP A 30 -7.73 15.81 -24.73
CA TRP A 30 -8.14 14.45 -24.40
C TRP A 30 -7.52 13.36 -25.30
N GLY A 31 -7.16 13.70 -26.51
CA GLY A 31 -6.64 12.78 -27.52
C GLY A 31 -5.11 12.80 -27.67
N SER A 32 -4.40 13.65 -26.94
CA SER A 32 -2.95 13.77 -27.02
C SER A 32 -2.30 13.86 -25.65
N SER A 33 -0.99 13.61 -25.59
CA SER A 33 -0.18 13.81 -24.37
C SER A 33 0.44 15.21 -24.29
N GLN A 34 -0.04 16.20 -25.07
CA GLN A 34 0.55 17.53 -25.18
C GLN A 34 0.60 18.27 -23.84
N PHE A 35 -0.44 18.07 -23.00
CA PHE A 35 -0.56 18.67 -21.67
C PHE A 35 -0.29 17.68 -20.53
N ALA A 36 0.13 16.46 -20.84
CA ALA A 36 0.49 15.52 -19.80
C ALA A 36 1.73 16.01 -19.04
N ALA A 37 1.63 16.04 -17.71
CA ALA A 37 2.78 16.35 -16.88
C ALA A 37 3.89 15.31 -17.11
N ARG A 38 5.13 15.80 -17.25
CA ARG A 38 6.29 14.91 -17.23
C ARG A 38 6.46 14.40 -15.81
N GLN A 39 6.31 13.11 -15.63
CA GLN A 39 6.52 12.44 -14.36
C GLN A 39 7.83 11.67 -14.40
N VAL A 40 8.51 11.62 -13.26
CA VAL A 40 9.55 10.62 -13.04
C VAL A 40 8.85 9.28 -13.00
N ALA A 41 9.24 8.35 -13.87
CA ALA A 41 8.68 7.00 -13.86
C ALA A 41 8.84 6.37 -12.47
N SER A 42 7.93 5.46 -12.11
CA SER A 42 7.93 4.75 -10.83
C SER A 42 9.28 4.07 -10.58
N LEU A 43 10.15 4.73 -9.85
CA LEU A 43 11.43 4.18 -9.44
C LEU A 43 11.31 3.52 -8.07
N LYS A 44 12.04 2.43 -7.86
CA LYS A 44 12.12 1.76 -6.55
C LYS A 44 13.54 1.90 -6.01
N SER A 45 13.67 2.60 -4.89
CA SER A 45 14.95 2.77 -4.19
C SER A 45 15.51 1.40 -3.79
N MET A 46 16.81 1.24 -3.87
CA MET A 46 17.51 0.03 -3.44
C MET A 46 18.23 0.27 -2.10
N ASN A 47 18.55 -0.81 -1.41
CA ASN A 47 19.10 -0.78 -0.03
C ASN A 47 20.40 0.00 0.12
N SER A 48 21.17 0.15 -0.96
CA SER A 48 22.39 0.98 -0.93
C SER A 48 22.13 2.46 -0.66
N GLY A 49 20.89 2.94 -0.92
CA GLY A 49 20.53 4.35 -0.88
C GLY A 49 21.05 5.19 -2.06
N ASP A 50 22.05 4.69 -2.79
CA ASP A 50 22.68 5.38 -3.93
C ASP A 50 22.11 4.98 -5.28
N THR A 51 21.29 3.94 -5.29
CA THR A 51 20.74 3.34 -6.52
C THR A 51 19.24 3.13 -6.45
N TYR A 52 18.63 3.10 -7.62
CA TYR A 52 17.23 2.74 -7.80
C TYR A 52 17.08 1.78 -8.98
N SER A 53 15.99 1.06 -9.00
CA SER A 53 15.61 0.20 -10.11
C SER A 53 14.39 0.75 -10.85
N ASN A 54 14.29 0.44 -12.12
CA ASN A 54 13.12 0.72 -12.95
C ASN A 54 13.08 -0.26 -14.13
N THR A 55 11.93 -0.34 -14.79
CA THR A 55 11.75 -1.13 -16.00
C THR A 55 11.94 -0.26 -17.24
N ASP A 56 12.68 -0.74 -18.23
CA ASP A 56 12.76 -0.08 -19.53
C ASP A 56 11.55 -0.43 -20.43
N ARG A 57 11.49 0.17 -21.61
CA ARG A 57 10.39 -0.08 -22.57
C ARG A 57 10.33 -1.51 -23.10
N ALA A 58 11.45 -2.22 -23.08
CA ALA A 58 11.50 -3.62 -23.48
C ALA A 58 10.96 -4.56 -22.41
N GLY A 59 10.96 -4.11 -21.13
CA GLY A 59 10.58 -4.88 -19.96
C GLY A 59 11.80 -5.44 -19.20
N ASN A 60 13.01 -4.95 -19.48
CA ASN A 60 14.17 -5.30 -18.67
C ASN A 60 14.12 -4.58 -17.32
N LEU A 61 14.54 -5.23 -16.25
CA LEU A 61 14.73 -4.60 -14.94
C LEU A 61 16.15 -4.07 -14.84
N ILE A 62 16.29 -2.76 -14.68
CA ILE A 62 17.55 -2.04 -14.76
C ILE A 62 17.83 -1.31 -13.46
N ARG A 63 19.10 -1.30 -13.02
CA ARG A 63 19.58 -0.51 -11.90
C ARG A 63 20.27 0.75 -12.39
N TYR A 64 19.93 1.86 -11.74
CA TYR A 64 20.40 3.21 -12.04
C TYR A 64 21.07 3.86 -10.83
N SER A 65 21.93 4.83 -11.08
CA SER A 65 22.52 5.67 -10.03
C SER A 65 21.61 6.87 -9.74
N PHE A 66 21.26 7.14 -8.49
CA PHE A 66 20.60 8.39 -8.11
C PHE A 66 21.42 9.63 -8.40
N LYS A 67 22.76 9.53 -8.26
CA LYS A 67 23.65 10.65 -8.46
C LYS A 67 23.73 11.12 -9.92
N THR A 68 23.70 10.20 -10.88
CA THR A 68 23.95 10.50 -12.29
C THR A 68 22.76 10.25 -13.21
N GLY A 69 21.77 9.46 -12.77
CA GLY A 69 20.68 8.96 -13.61
C GLY A 69 21.10 7.90 -14.62
N ASN A 70 22.38 7.53 -14.66
CA ASN A 70 22.90 6.57 -15.63
C ASN A 70 22.60 5.13 -15.22
N VAL A 71 22.49 4.26 -16.22
CA VAL A 71 22.44 2.80 -16.05
C VAL A 71 23.73 2.33 -15.41
N ILE A 72 23.60 1.50 -14.36
CA ILE A 72 24.70 0.76 -13.75
C ILE A 72 24.80 -0.62 -14.37
N ASP A 73 23.70 -1.38 -14.32
CA ASP A 73 23.59 -2.72 -14.91
C ASP A 73 22.14 -3.11 -15.18
N THR A 74 21.96 -4.23 -15.88
CA THR A 74 20.67 -4.88 -16.09
C THR A 74 20.52 -6.05 -15.13
N LEU A 75 19.58 -5.92 -14.19
CA LEU A 75 19.31 -6.95 -13.19
C LEU A 75 18.63 -8.17 -13.80
N ILE A 76 17.64 -7.95 -14.70
CA ILE A 76 16.93 -9.01 -15.43
C ILE A 76 16.73 -8.55 -16.87
N LYS A 77 17.12 -9.41 -17.83
CA LYS A 77 16.71 -9.27 -19.22
C LYS A 77 15.38 -9.95 -19.44
N ILE A 78 14.47 -9.30 -20.15
CA ILE A 78 13.16 -9.87 -20.42
C ILE A 78 13.23 -11.22 -21.17
N ASP A 79 14.23 -11.36 -22.03
CA ASP A 79 14.45 -12.61 -22.78
C ASP A 79 14.73 -13.81 -21.86
N GLU A 80 15.36 -13.60 -20.70
CA GLU A 80 15.59 -14.66 -19.72
C GLU A 80 14.28 -15.19 -19.12
N LEU A 81 13.33 -14.27 -18.87
CA LEU A 81 12.01 -14.63 -18.37
C LEU A 81 11.20 -15.32 -19.47
N GLN A 82 11.31 -14.85 -20.71
CA GLN A 82 10.61 -15.41 -21.87
C GLN A 82 11.17 -16.77 -22.29
N ALA A 83 12.43 -17.06 -21.99
CA ALA A 83 12.99 -18.40 -22.16
C ALA A 83 12.34 -19.43 -21.21
N SER A 84 11.86 -18.99 -20.04
CA SER A 84 11.17 -19.83 -19.07
C SER A 84 9.66 -19.92 -19.34
N ILE A 85 9.02 -18.81 -19.71
CA ILE A 85 7.58 -18.73 -20.00
C ILE A 85 7.40 -17.85 -21.23
N LYS A 86 6.88 -18.44 -22.30
CA LYS A 86 6.65 -17.75 -23.57
C LYS A 86 5.82 -16.46 -23.37
N ASP A 87 6.24 -15.39 -24.03
CA ASP A 87 5.58 -14.07 -24.01
C ASP A 87 5.40 -13.48 -22.60
N PHE A 88 6.25 -13.87 -21.63
CA PHE A 88 6.20 -13.36 -20.27
C PHE A 88 6.31 -11.83 -20.25
N ARG A 89 5.42 -11.19 -19.50
CA ARG A 89 5.41 -9.75 -19.20
C ARG A 89 4.99 -9.57 -17.76
N TYR A 90 5.57 -8.60 -17.09
CA TYR A 90 5.16 -8.22 -15.73
C TYR A 90 4.76 -6.73 -15.70
N SER A 91 3.83 -6.41 -14.83
CA SER A 91 3.32 -5.04 -14.65
C SER A 91 3.90 -4.34 -13.43
N ASP A 92 4.37 -5.10 -12.44
CA ASP A 92 5.00 -4.58 -11.22
C ASP A 92 5.99 -5.60 -10.67
N TYR A 93 6.85 -5.14 -9.74
CA TYR A 93 7.84 -5.99 -9.07
C TYR A 93 8.13 -5.48 -7.65
N SER A 94 8.62 -6.37 -6.77
CA SER A 94 9.15 -6.01 -5.45
C SER A 94 10.32 -6.91 -5.08
N PHE A 95 11.36 -6.33 -4.44
CA PHE A 95 12.52 -7.10 -4.01
C PHE A 95 12.28 -7.78 -2.66
N SER A 96 12.99 -8.90 -2.41
CA SER A 96 13.22 -9.37 -1.05
C SER A 96 14.09 -8.36 -0.29
N ASN A 97 14.02 -8.34 1.06
CA ASN A 97 14.77 -7.36 1.86
C ASN A 97 16.30 -7.42 1.61
N ASP A 98 16.83 -8.57 1.26
CA ASP A 98 18.25 -8.75 0.93
C ASP A 98 18.58 -8.51 -0.56
N GLU A 99 17.58 -8.09 -1.35
CA GLU A 99 17.66 -7.84 -2.79
C GLU A 99 18.19 -9.01 -3.63
N LYS A 100 18.16 -10.25 -3.10
CA LYS A 100 18.60 -11.42 -3.84
C LYS A 100 17.52 -12.08 -4.68
N LYS A 101 16.27 -11.70 -4.46
CA LYS A 101 15.10 -12.16 -5.20
C LYS A 101 14.20 -10.98 -5.55
N VAL A 102 13.41 -11.16 -6.59
CA VAL A 102 12.35 -10.24 -6.97
C VAL A 102 11.06 -11.00 -7.21
N LEU A 103 9.98 -10.45 -6.69
CA LEU A 103 8.61 -10.90 -6.94
C LEU A 103 8.07 -10.09 -8.12
N LEU A 104 7.63 -10.79 -9.16
CA LEU A 104 7.09 -10.22 -10.40
C LEU A 104 5.58 -10.43 -10.44
N THR A 105 4.82 -9.37 -10.73
CA THR A 105 3.35 -9.39 -10.87
C THR A 105 2.97 -9.44 -12.34
N THR A 106 2.10 -10.37 -12.73
CA THR A 106 1.67 -10.53 -14.11
C THR A 106 0.18 -10.87 -14.22
N ALA A 107 -0.42 -10.59 -15.37
CA ALA A 107 -1.81 -10.92 -15.67
C ALA A 107 -2.80 -10.42 -14.60
N SER A 108 -2.60 -9.17 -14.13
CA SER A 108 -3.46 -8.56 -13.12
C SER A 108 -4.88 -8.34 -13.63
N GLU A 109 -5.85 -8.60 -12.73
CA GLU A 109 -7.26 -8.31 -12.91
C GLU A 109 -7.75 -7.48 -11.71
N ALA A 110 -8.45 -6.39 -11.98
CA ALA A 110 -9.06 -5.58 -10.92
C ALA A 110 -10.20 -6.36 -10.24
N ILE A 111 -10.35 -6.16 -8.92
CA ILE A 111 -11.49 -6.65 -8.13
C ILE A 111 -12.34 -5.45 -7.75
N TYR A 112 -11.79 -4.51 -6.98
CA TYR A 112 -12.38 -3.21 -6.65
C TYR A 112 -11.42 -2.09 -7.09
N ARG A 113 -11.47 -0.94 -6.45
CA ARG A 113 -10.65 0.23 -6.79
C ARG A 113 -9.15 -0.01 -6.59
N HIS A 114 -8.77 -0.68 -5.51
CA HIS A 114 -7.38 -0.91 -5.10
C HIS A 114 -6.98 -2.37 -5.16
N SER A 115 -7.93 -3.29 -4.97
CA SER A 115 -7.66 -4.71 -4.94
C SER A 115 -7.54 -5.31 -6.34
N THR A 116 -6.56 -6.18 -6.50
CA THR A 116 -6.29 -6.92 -7.73
C THR A 116 -5.94 -8.36 -7.41
N LYS A 117 -6.23 -9.26 -8.33
CA LYS A 117 -5.68 -10.61 -8.35
C LYS A 117 -4.76 -10.78 -9.55
N ALA A 118 -3.67 -11.49 -9.38
CA ALA A 118 -2.63 -11.63 -10.38
C ALA A 118 -1.94 -13.00 -10.28
N ASN A 119 -1.12 -13.34 -11.26
CA ASN A 119 -0.13 -14.39 -11.09
C ASN A 119 1.18 -13.76 -10.61
N PHE A 120 1.80 -14.40 -9.63
CA PHE A 120 3.07 -13.93 -9.07
C PHE A 120 4.16 -14.95 -9.30
N TYR A 121 5.37 -14.45 -9.60
CA TYR A 121 6.55 -15.26 -9.82
C TYR A 121 7.72 -14.71 -9.02
N VAL A 122 8.53 -15.57 -8.46
CA VAL A 122 9.80 -15.20 -7.82
C VAL A 122 10.93 -15.50 -8.79
N PHE A 123 11.74 -14.48 -9.08
CA PHE A 123 12.99 -14.65 -9.79
C PHE A 123 14.16 -14.55 -8.80
N ASP A 124 15.02 -15.56 -8.77
CA ASP A 124 16.21 -15.64 -7.91
C ASP A 124 17.44 -15.22 -8.71
N PHE A 125 18.12 -14.16 -8.27
CA PHE A 125 19.24 -13.58 -9.00
C PHE A 125 20.48 -14.48 -9.04
N LYS A 126 20.66 -15.37 -8.06
CA LYS A 126 21.80 -16.29 -8.02
C LYS A 126 21.61 -17.47 -8.95
N SER A 127 20.46 -18.10 -8.90
CA SER A 127 20.16 -19.27 -9.73
C SER A 127 19.61 -18.92 -11.11
N ARG A 128 19.20 -17.66 -11.33
CA ARG A 128 18.50 -17.16 -12.53
C ARG A 128 17.20 -17.93 -12.82
N LYS A 129 16.58 -18.49 -11.79
CA LYS A 129 15.37 -19.31 -11.93
C LYS A 129 14.12 -18.48 -11.65
N LEU A 130 13.13 -18.63 -12.53
CA LEU A 130 11.77 -18.09 -12.36
C LEU A 130 10.87 -19.19 -11.79
N THR A 131 10.16 -18.92 -10.68
CA THR A 131 9.30 -19.88 -9.98
C THR A 131 7.95 -19.26 -9.70
N ALA A 132 6.85 -19.92 -10.07
CA ALA A 132 5.50 -19.47 -9.74
C ALA A 132 5.28 -19.53 -8.21
N VAL A 133 4.63 -18.49 -7.66
CA VAL A 133 4.21 -18.48 -6.26
C VAL A 133 3.15 -19.55 -6.03
N SER A 134 2.17 -19.64 -6.93
CA SER A 134 1.19 -20.73 -6.94
C SER A 134 0.75 -21.03 -8.37
N GLU A 135 0.51 -22.31 -8.65
CA GLU A 135 -0.06 -22.79 -9.93
C GLU A 135 -1.57 -23.05 -9.84
N LYS A 136 -2.17 -22.80 -8.65
CA LYS A 136 -3.57 -23.12 -8.34
C LYS A 136 -4.53 -21.94 -8.53
N GLY A 137 -4.23 -21.05 -9.48
CA GLY A 137 -5.04 -19.86 -9.78
C GLY A 137 -4.37 -18.57 -9.33
N LYS A 138 -5.02 -17.44 -9.64
CA LYS A 138 -4.52 -16.10 -9.31
C LYS A 138 -4.51 -15.86 -7.80
N GLN A 139 -3.56 -15.06 -7.36
CA GLN A 139 -3.35 -14.70 -5.96
C GLN A 139 -3.54 -13.19 -5.79
N MET A 140 -3.73 -12.76 -4.53
CA MET A 140 -3.75 -11.34 -4.13
C MET A 140 -2.58 -11.10 -3.17
N TYR A 141 -2.00 -9.91 -3.24
CA TYR A 141 -1.07 -9.36 -2.25
C TYR A 141 0.17 -10.21 -1.95
N ALA A 142 0.70 -10.95 -2.92
CA ALA A 142 1.89 -11.73 -2.67
C ALA A 142 3.05 -10.86 -2.14
N GLN A 143 3.68 -11.27 -1.04
CA GLN A 143 4.73 -10.51 -0.36
C GLN A 143 5.75 -11.45 0.26
N PHE A 144 7.05 -11.12 0.09
CA PHE A 144 8.12 -11.82 0.80
C PHE A 144 8.00 -11.63 2.32
N ASN A 145 8.38 -12.67 3.08
CA ASN A 145 8.70 -12.48 4.47
C ASN A 145 10.04 -11.72 4.62
N PRO A 146 10.36 -11.14 5.80
CA PRO A 146 11.58 -10.36 6.00
C PRO A 146 12.89 -11.10 5.66
N THR A 147 12.91 -12.42 5.76
CA THR A 147 14.11 -13.22 5.44
C THR A 147 14.22 -13.58 3.95
N GLY A 148 13.23 -13.27 3.12
CA GLY A 148 13.20 -13.64 1.71
C GLY A 148 13.10 -15.14 1.44
N SER A 149 12.71 -15.94 2.45
CA SER A 149 12.60 -17.40 2.37
C SER A 149 11.19 -17.91 2.05
N MET A 150 10.19 -17.06 2.25
CA MET A 150 8.77 -17.37 2.03
C MET A 150 8.07 -16.23 1.34
N VAL A 151 6.93 -16.53 0.70
CA VAL A 151 5.95 -15.56 0.19
C VAL A 151 4.60 -15.87 0.83
N ALA A 152 3.99 -14.87 1.48
CA ALA A 152 2.58 -14.92 1.88
C ALA A 152 1.71 -14.39 0.73
N PHE A 153 0.52 -14.94 0.58
CA PHE A 153 -0.45 -14.48 -0.40
C PHE A 153 -1.87 -14.91 -0.02
N VAL A 154 -2.86 -14.26 -0.63
CA VAL A 154 -4.28 -14.64 -0.47
C VAL A 154 -4.79 -15.26 -1.75
N ARG A 155 -5.55 -16.33 -1.63
CA ARG A 155 -6.30 -16.98 -2.69
C ARG A 155 -7.62 -17.51 -2.14
N ASP A 156 -8.72 -17.25 -2.85
CA ASP A 156 -10.06 -17.70 -2.47
C ASP A 156 -10.41 -17.37 -0.99
N ASN A 157 -10.15 -16.10 -0.60
CA ASN A 157 -10.35 -15.57 0.74
C ASN A 157 -9.59 -16.31 1.86
N ASN A 158 -8.57 -17.07 1.51
CA ASN A 158 -7.69 -17.75 2.47
C ASN A 158 -6.25 -17.31 2.32
N LEU A 159 -5.55 -17.26 3.45
CA LEU A 159 -4.14 -16.91 3.56
C LEU A 159 -3.27 -18.15 3.39
N TYR A 160 -2.21 -18.02 2.59
CA TYR A 160 -1.26 -19.08 2.25
C TYR A 160 0.18 -18.63 2.44
N LEU A 161 1.07 -19.59 2.63
CA LEU A 161 2.52 -19.43 2.62
C LEU A 161 3.14 -20.32 1.55
N LYS A 162 4.00 -19.76 0.71
CA LYS A 162 4.89 -20.47 -0.19
C LYS A 162 6.28 -20.48 0.39
N ASN A 163 6.83 -21.63 0.66
CA ASN A 163 8.23 -21.81 0.99
C ASN A 163 9.05 -21.82 -0.30
N LEU A 164 10.06 -20.96 -0.38
CA LEU A 164 10.87 -20.80 -1.58
C LEU A 164 12.05 -21.79 -1.66
N TYR A 165 12.27 -22.55 -0.60
CA TYR A 165 13.34 -23.55 -0.55
C TYR A 165 12.88 -24.91 -1.08
N ASP A 166 11.79 -25.44 -0.51
CA ASP A 166 11.22 -26.74 -0.89
C ASP A 166 10.00 -26.61 -1.83
N LEU A 167 9.61 -25.39 -2.16
CA LEU A 167 8.48 -25.03 -3.00
C LEU A 167 7.11 -25.51 -2.48
N SER A 168 7.02 -25.89 -1.21
CA SER A 168 5.75 -26.27 -0.60
C SER A 168 4.82 -25.07 -0.44
N GLU A 169 3.53 -25.33 -0.50
CA GLU A 169 2.45 -24.36 -0.28
C GLU A 169 1.64 -24.80 0.94
N LYS A 170 1.56 -23.95 1.96
CA LYS A 170 0.83 -24.21 3.21
C LYS A 170 -0.36 -23.25 3.31
N MET A 171 -1.54 -23.79 3.56
CA MET A 171 -2.74 -23.03 3.91
C MET A 171 -2.64 -22.62 5.39
N VAL A 172 -2.77 -21.31 5.67
CA VAL A 172 -2.79 -20.74 7.03
C VAL A 172 -4.22 -20.70 7.56
N THR A 173 -5.19 -20.35 6.70
CA THR A 173 -6.63 -20.31 7.02
C THR A 173 -7.41 -21.15 6.02
N ASN A 174 -8.54 -21.72 6.43
CA ASN A 174 -9.33 -22.64 5.61
C ASN A 174 -10.85 -22.42 5.68
N ASP A 175 -11.27 -21.31 6.31
CA ASP A 175 -12.68 -20.95 6.45
C ASP A 175 -13.12 -19.82 5.50
N GLY A 176 -12.20 -19.34 4.63
CA GLY A 176 -12.47 -18.31 3.64
C GLY A 176 -13.56 -18.74 2.67
N LYS A 177 -14.53 -17.85 2.45
CA LYS A 177 -15.67 -18.07 1.55
C LYS A 177 -16.20 -16.74 1.04
N LYS A 178 -16.37 -16.61 -0.28
CA LYS A 178 -16.93 -15.40 -0.91
C LYS A 178 -18.26 -15.00 -0.25
N ASN A 179 -18.43 -13.73 0.07
CA ASN A 179 -19.59 -13.13 0.73
C ASN A 179 -19.87 -13.67 2.16
N PHE A 180 -18.87 -14.27 2.81
CA PHE A 180 -18.98 -14.74 4.21
C PHE A 180 -17.74 -14.46 5.02
N ILE A 181 -16.59 -15.04 4.66
CA ILE A 181 -15.35 -14.93 5.44
C ILE A 181 -14.21 -14.54 4.51
N ILE A 182 -13.47 -13.51 4.93
CA ILE A 182 -12.26 -13.05 4.25
C ILE A 182 -11.10 -13.11 5.21
N ASN A 183 -10.00 -13.77 4.82
CA ASN A 183 -8.77 -13.84 5.58
C ASN A 183 -7.60 -13.23 4.80
N GLY A 184 -6.89 -12.29 5.40
CA GLY A 184 -5.69 -11.68 4.82
C GLY A 184 -5.93 -10.70 3.67
N ALA A 185 -7.17 -10.49 3.28
CA ALA A 185 -7.65 -9.42 2.41
C ALA A 185 -8.70 -8.62 3.17
N LEU A 186 -9.22 -7.56 2.58
CA LEU A 186 -10.20 -6.67 3.20
C LEU A 186 -11.56 -6.81 2.52
N ASP A 187 -12.60 -6.35 3.22
CA ASP A 187 -13.91 -6.14 2.64
C ASP A 187 -13.96 -4.80 1.87
N TRP A 188 -15.07 -4.55 1.21
CA TRP A 188 -15.27 -3.34 0.42
C TRP A 188 -15.16 -2.05 1.25
N VAL A 189 -15.69 -2.02 2.49
CA VAL A 189 -15.69 -0.83 3.36
C VAL A 189 -14.27 -0.43 3.73
N TYR A 190 -13.43 -1.38 4.11
CA TYR A 190 -12.04 -1.08 4.50
C TYR A 190 -11.19 -0.65 3.32
N GLU A 191 -11.44 -1.23 2.14
CA GLU A 191 -10.74 -0.82 0.94
C GLU A 191 -11.08 0.62 0.52
N GLU A 192 -12.35 0.98 0.53
CA GLU A 192 -12.81 2.31 0.08
C GLU A 192 -12.62 3.39 1.14
N GLU A 193 -12.93 3.11 2.42
CA GLU A 193 -12.96 4.12 3.47
C GLU A 193 -11.62 4.26 4.22
N PHE A 194 -10.85 3.18 4.37
CA PHE A 194 -9.54 3.21 5.02
C PHE A 194 -8.37 3.12 4.04
N SER A 195 -8.62 3.06 2.74
CA SER A 195 -7.64 3.20 1.65
C SER A 195 -6.50 2.19 1.69
N PHE A 196 -6.77 0.94 2.13
CA PHE A 196 -5.81 -0.17 2.03
C PHE A 196 -6.53 -1.45 1.62
N SER A 197 -5.80 -2.43 1.09
CA SER A 197 -6.41 -3.64 0.52
C SER A 197 -5.73 -4.94 1.00
N GLN A 198 -4.46 -4.88 1.41
CA GLN A 198 -3.74 -6.04 1.96
C GLN A 198 -4.05 -6.20 3.45
N GLY A 199 -4.69 -7.27 3.83
CA GLY A 199 -5.15 -7.56 5.20
C GLY A 199 -4.17 -8.41 6.01
N TYR A 200 -2.85 -8.34 5.77
CA TYR A 200 -1.88 -9.05 6.60
C TYR A 200 -0.53 -8.33 6.64
N GLN A 201 0.27 -8.61 7.67
CA GLN A 201 1.58 -8.00 7.88
C GLN A 201 2.54 -8.97 8.58
N TRP A 202 3.75 -9.13 8.03
CA TRP A 202 4.84 -9.87 8.66
C TRP A 202 5.40 -9.12 9.86
N SER A 203 5.77 -9.84 10.94
CA SER A 203 6.62 -9.27 12.00
C SER A 203 8.01 -8.98 11.45
N ASN A 204 8.71 -7.99 12.05
CA ASN A 204 10.03 -7.55 11.58
C ASN A 204 11.07 -8.69 11.54
N ASP A 205 10.96 -9.66 12.46
CA ASP A 205 11.81 -10.85 12.52
C ASP A 205 11.32 -12.03 11.65
N GLY A 206 10.17 -11.87 11.00
CA GLY A 206 9.57 -12.89 10.12
C GLY A 206 9.02 -14.14 10.82
N LYS A 207 8.89 -14.12 12.16
CA LYS A 207 8.37 -15.28 12.92
C LYS A 207 6.86 -15.34 13.00
N TYR A 208 6.21 -14.18 12.86
CA TYR A 208 4.77 -14.04 12.98
C TYR A 208 4.18 -13.40 11.74
N LEU A 209 2.92 -13.76 11.45
CA LEU A 209 2.11 -13.15 10.40
C LEU A 209 0.78 -12.71 11.03
N ALA A 210 0.61 -11.40 11.23
CA ALA A 210 -0.67 -10.83 11.66
C ALA A 210 -1.61 -10.73 10.46
N TYR A 211 -2.90 -11.03 10.65
CA TYR A 211 -3.87 -10.93 9.58
C TYR A 211 -5.27 -10.55 10.10
N TYR A 212 -6.00 -9.87 9.24
CA TYR A 212 -7.42 -9.57 9.40
C TYR A 212 -8.26 -10.78 9.04
N ARG A 213 -9.30 -11.02 9.80
CA ARG A 213 -10.39 -11.90 9.46
C ARG A 213 -11.70 -11.12 9.53
N PHE A 214 -12.38 -11.02 8.42
CA PHE A 214 -13.69 -10.40 8.30
C PHE A 214 -14.77 -11.48 8.27
N ASP A 215 -15.81 -11.28 9.07
CA ASP A 215 -17.06 -12.01 8.95
C ASP A 215 -18.13 -11.06 8.40
N GLU A 216 -18.40 -11.17 7.11
CA GLU A 216 -19.38 -10.35 6.40
C GLU A 216 -20.74 -11.07 6.22
N SER A 217 -20.97 -12.15 6.99
CA SER A 217 -22.19 -12.98 6.86
C SER A 217 -23.46 -12.16 7.03
N ASN A 218 -23.47 -11.20 7.97
CA ASN A 218 -24.62 -10.35 8.26
C ASN A 218 -24.69 -9.09 7.38
N VAL A 219 -23.64 -8.77 6.64
CA VAL A 219 -23.64 -7.62 5.74
C VAL A 219 -24.59 -7.87 4.58
N LYS A 220 -25.41 -6.88 4.23
CA LYS A 220 -26.36 -6.99 3.13
C LYS A 220 -25.66 -7.02 1.78
N GLU A 221 -26.24 -7.76 0.84
CA GLU A 221 -25.74 -7.80 -0.53
C GLU A 221 -26.31 -6.64 -1.35
N PHE A 222 -25.46 -6.10 -2.21
CA PHE A 222 -25.83 -5.16 -3.26
C PHE A 222 -25.57 -5.80 -4.63
N THR A 223 -26.45 -5.51 -5.57
CA THR A 223 -26.33 -6.01 -6.95
C THR A 223 -25.92 -4.87 -7.86
N LEU A 224 -24.75 -5.01 -8.50
CA LEU A 224 -24.35 -4.17 -9.63
C LEU A 224 -24.77 -4.82 -10.94
N THR A 225 -25.36 -4.03 -11.83
CA THR A 225 -25.75 -4.45 -13.17
C THR A 225 -24.84 -3.77 -14.18
N TYR A 226 -24.10 -4.56 -14.96
CA TYR A 226 -23.22 -4.09 -16.02
C TYR A 226 -23.92 -4.23 -17.37
N TYR A 227 -23.93 -3.14 -18.15
CA TYR A 227 -24.57 -3.02 -19.45
C TYR A 227 -23.55 -2.98 -20.60
N ASP A 228 -22.37 -3.55 -20.40
CA ASP A 228 -21.25 -3.58 -21.35
C ASP A 228 -21.38 -4.67 -22.44
N SER A 229 -22.47 -5.45 -22.40
CA SER A 229 -22.76 -6.51 -23.34
C SER A 229 -24.25 -6.51 -23.74
N LEU A 230 -24.62 -7.29 -24.79
CA LEU A 230 -26.00 -7.37 -25.29
C LEU A 230 -27.03 -7.76 -24.20
N TYR A 231 -26.63 -8.63 -23.30
CA TYR A 231 -27.39 -8.97 -22.10
C TYR A 231 -26.64 -8.48 -20.86
N PRO A 232 -27.30 -7.80 -19.90
CA PRO A 232 -26.66 -7.30 -18.71
C PRO A 232 -26.12 -8.44 -17.85
N LYS A 233 -25.01 -8.19 -17.18
CA LYS A 233 -24.45 -9.07 -16.16
C LYS A 233 -24.69 -8.48 -14.78
N GLU A 234 -25.07 -9.32 -13.84
CA GLU A 234 -25.21 -8.92 -12.44
C GLU A 234 -24.04 -9.46 -11.62
N GLU A 235 -23.49 -8.61 -10.78
CA GLU A 235 -22.52 -9.00 -9.76
C GLU A 235 -23.06 -8.62 -8.37
N LYS A 236 -23.05 -9.62 -7.46
CA LYS A 236 -23.48 -9.44 -6.08
C LYS A 236 -22.27 -9.47 -5.16
N TYR A 237 -22.18 -8.48 -4.29
CA TYR A 237 -21.15 -8.38 -3.27
C TYR A 237 -21.70 -7.73 -2.01
N LYS A 238 -20.99 -7.90 -0.89
CA LYS A 238 -21.36 -7.31 0.38
C LYS A 238 -21.09 -5.82 0.38
N TYR A 239 -22.14 -5.03 0.64
CA TYR A 239 -22.08 -3.58 0.61
C TYR A 239 -23.07 -3.01 1.62
N PRO A 240 -22.61 -2.59 2.81
CA PRO A 240 -23.48 -1.97 3.80
C PRO A 240 -23.81 -0.55 3.36
N LYS A 241 -25.10 -0.22 3.33
CA LYS A 241 -25.54 1.18 3.22
C LYS A 241 -25.40 1.89 4.55
N ALA A 242 -25.47 3.23 4.54
CA ALA A 242 -25.38 4.04 5.74
C ALA A 242 -26.40 3.56 6.80
N GLY A 243 -25.92 3.35 8.03
CA GLY A 243 -26.72 2.85 9.15
C GLY A 243 -26.90 1.32 9.21
N GLU A 244 -26.43 0.58 8.21
CA GLU A 244 -26.50 -0.89 8.20
C GLU A 244 -25.31 -1.52 8.94
N GLU A 245 -25.39 -2.84 9.20
CA GLU A 245 -24.32 -3.61 9.83
C GLU A 245 -23.08 -3.72 8.93
N ASN A 246 -21.91 -3.51 9.52
CA ASN A 246 -20.62 -3.79 8.91
C ASN A 246 -20.17 -5.23 9.19
N SER A 247 -19.08 -5.65 8.53
CA SER A 247 -18.38 -6.89 8.87
C SER A 247 -17.87 -6.86 10.31
N VAL A 248 -17.92 -8.01 10.97
CA VAL A 248 -17.21 -8.21 12.24
C VAL A 248 -15.74 -8.48 11.92
N VAL A 249 -14.84 -7.72 12.55
CA VAL A 249 -13.41 -7.77 12.25
C VAL A 249 -12.62 -8.25 13.44
N ASP A 250 -11.82 -9.30 13.23
CA ASP A 250 -10.88 -9.85 14.18
C ASP A 250 -9.46 -9.80 13.65
N ILE A 251 -8.50 -9.63 14.57
CA ILE A 251 -7.08 -9.75 14.26
C ILE A 251 -6.54 -11.05 14.83
N TYR A 252 -5.86 -11.79 13.99
CA TYR A 252 -5.16 -13.01 14.35
C TYR A 252 -3.65 -12.85 14.09
N VAL A 253 -2.87 -13.57 14.86
CA VAL A 253 -1.42 -13.72 14.63
C VAL A 253 -1.11 -15.20 14.46
N TYR A 254 -0.58 -15.55 13.30
CA TYR A 254 -0.06 -16.88 13.00
C TYR A 254 1.41 -16.97 13.41
N ASP A 255 1.74 -17.94 14.24
CA ASP A 255 3.10 -18.28 14.62
C ASP A 255 3.65 -19.35 13.68
N LEU A 256 4.73 -19.03 12.96
CA LEU A 256 5.34 -19.94 11.99
C LEU A 256 5.92 -21.19 12.65
N SER A 257 6.42 -21.08 13.88
CA SER A 257 7.09 -22.18 14.59
C SER A 257 6.10 -23.21 15.08
N SER A 258 4.98 -22.78 15.65
CA SER A 258 3.94 -23.67 16.15
C SER A 258 2.89 -24.05 15.10
N GLY A 259 2.79 -23.27 14.03
CA GLY A 259 1.77 -23.42 13.01
C GLY A 259 0.35 -23.11 13.48
N ARG A 260 0.21 -22.28 14.53
CA ARG A 260 -1.10 -21.92 15.14
C ARG A 260 -1.37 -20.44 15.00
N SER A 261 -2.65 -20.10 14.87
CA SER A 261 -3.15 -18.73 14.94
C SER A 261 -3.75 -18.43 16.31
N VAL A 262 -3.47 -17.24 16.84
CA VAL A 262 -4.02 -16.72 18.11
C VAL A 262 -4.81 -15.46 17.81
N ARG A 263 -6.06 -15.40 18.28
CA ARG A 263 -6.90 -14.18 18.18
C ARG A 263 -6.43 -13.13 19.17
N MET A 264 -6.27 -11.90 18.74
CA MET A 264 -5.98 -10.77 19.61
C MET A 264 -7.24 -10.30 20.31
N GLN A 265 -7.12 -9.99 21.61
CA GLN A 265 -8.24 -9.56 22.46
C GLN A 265 -8.48 -8.05 22.26
N THR A 266 -9.15 -7.68 21.18
CA THR A 266 -9.43 -6.27 20.84
C THR A 266 -10.71 -5.73 21.49
N GLY A 267 -11.33 -6.48 22.42
CA GLY A 267 -12.58 -6.15 23.09
C GLY A 267 -13.77 -6.96 22.57
N ASP A 268 -14.92 -6.79 23.21
CA ASP A 268 -16.15 -7.52 22.91
C ASP A 268 -17.10 -6.78 21.96
N GLU A 269 -16.83 -5.46 21.75
CA GLU A 269 -17.61 -4.66 20.80
C GLU A 269 -17.35 -5.15 19.37
N LYS A 270 -18.44 -5.38 18.64
CA LYS A 270 -18.38 -5.85 17.25
C LYS A 270 -18.60 -4.75 16.24
N ASP A 271 -19.35 -3.70 16.61
CA ASP A 271 -19.59 -2.53 15.77
C ASP A 271 -18.46 -1.51 15.93
N GLN A 272 -17.27 -1.93 15.53
CA GLN A 272 -16.02 -1.18 15.61
C GLN A 272 -15.22 -1.33 14.32
N TYR A 273 -14.23 -0.47 14.14
CA TYR A 273 -13.25 -0.57 13.08
C TYR A 273 -11.87 -0.90 13.64
N ILE A 274 -11.06 -1.62 12.87
CA ILE A 274 -9.63 -1.82 13.10
C ILE A 274 -8.88 -1.27 11.88
N PRO A 275 -8.74 0.06 11.79
CA PRO A 275 -8.24 0.69 10.56
C PRO A 275 -6.79 0.37 10.24
N ARG A 276 -5.95 0.03 11.24
CA ARG A 276 -4.54 -0.34 11.02
C ARG A 276 -4.06 -1.34 12.07
N ILE A 277 -3.08 -2.13 11.66
CA ILE A 277 -2.20 -2.91 12.53
C ILE A 277 -0.75 -2.55 12.24
N LYS A 278 0.13 -2.60 13.24
CA LYS A 278 1.55 -2.30 13.07
C LYS A 278 2.39 -3.10 14.04
N TRP A 279 3.37 -3.84 13.56
CA TRP A 279 4.35 -4.46 14.45
C TRP A 279 5.20 -3.39 15.14
N THR A 280 5.43 -3.58 16.44
CA THR A 280 6.40 -2.77 17.17
C THR A 280 7.81 -3.34 16.99
N GLU A 281 8.84 -2.66 17.50
CA GLU A 281 10.21 -3.20 17.50
C GLU A 281 10.43 -4.29 18.56
N LYS A 282 9.48 -4.47 19.47
CA LYS A 282 9.51 -5.58 20.43
C LYS A 282 8.99 -6.85 19.78
N VAL A 283 9.82 -7.90 19.82
CA VAL A 283 9.46 -9.21 19.25
C VAL A 283 8.13 -9.72 19.81
N GLY A 284 7.23 -10.13 18.92
CA GLY A 284 5.93 -10.68 19.26
C GLY A 284 4.95 -9.65 19.86
N GLN A 285 5.15 -8.35 19.61
CA GLN A 285 4.21 -7.32 20.03
C GLN A 285 3.63 -6.58 18.83
N LEU A 286 2.31 -6.64 18.68
CA LEU A 286 1.55 -6.00 17.61
C LEU A 286 0.77 -4.81 18.19
N CYS A 287 0.84 -3.65 17.56
CA CYS A 287 -0.09 -2.56 17.82
C CYS A 287 -1.30 -2.69 16.90
N VAL A 288 -2.49 -2.66 17.49
CA VAL A 288 -3.79 -2.69 16.80
C VAL A 288 -4.50 -1.38 17.10
N LEU A 289 -4.88 -0.65 16.06
CA LEU A 289 -5.69 0.54 16.17
C LEU A 289 -7.16 0.12 16.16
N ARG A 290 -7.87 0.46 17.23
CA ARG A 290 -9.30 0.17 17.37
C ARG A 290 -10.09 1.48 17.43
N MET A 291 -11.06 1.62 16.54
CA MET A 291 -11.87 2.83 16.41
C MET A 291 -13.35 2.50 16.60
N ASN A 292 -14.08 3.38 17.27
CA ASN A 292 -15.52 3.24 17.40
C ASN A 292 -16.24 3.57 16.08
N ARG A 293 -17.52 3.18 15.96
CA ARG A 293 -18.37 3.41 14.79
C ARG A 293 -18.47 4.90 14.40
N HIS A 294 -18.50 5.80 15.37
CA HIS A 294 -18.56 7.26 15.13
C HIS A 294 -17.23 7.86 14.68
N GLN A 295 -16.15 7.07 14.67
CA GLN A 295 -14.81 7.48 14.21
C GLN A 295 -14.25 8.71 14.97
N ASN A 296 -14.59 8.84 16.23
CA ASN A 296 -14.12 9.93 17.10
C ASN A 296 -13.42 9.45 18.38
N ASN A 297 -13.20 8.13 18.48
CA ASN A 297 -12.46 7.49 19.56
C ASN A 297 -11.55 6.42 18.99
N LEU A 298 -10.24 6.57 19.15
CA LEU A 298 -9.21 5.68 18.63
C LEU A 298 -8.31 5.18 19.75
N ASP A 299 -8.30 3.87 19.97
CA ASP A 299 -7.41 3.19 20.89
C ASP A 299 -6.22 2.58 20.15
N TYR A 300 -5.04 2.78 20.68
CA TYR A 300 -3.82 2.08 20.29
C TYR A 300 -3.58 0.95 21.28
N LEU A 301 -3.75 -0.28 20.83
CA LEU A 301 -3.72 -1.49 21.66
C LEU A 301 -2.42 -2.26 21.41
N LEU A 302 -1.64 -2.53 22.45
CA LEU A 302 -0.48 -3.43 22.36
C LEU A 302 -0.89 -4.86 22.66
N CYS A 303 -0.80 -5.71 21.66
CA CYS A 303 -1.20 -7.12 21.69
C CYS A 303 0.03 -8.02 21.76
N ASN A 304 0.02 -9.01 22.63
CA ASN A 304 1.02 -10.07 22.69
C ASN A 304 0.66 -11.18 21.68
N ALA A 305 1.53 -11.43 20.73
CA ALA A 305 1.31 -12.38 19.62
C ALA A 305 1.07 -13.83 20.08
N VAL A 306 1.65 -14.22 21.24
CA VAL A 306 1.58 -15.59 21.74
C VAL A 306 0.32 -15.83 22.57
N SER A 307 -0.07 -14.88 23.42
CA SER A 307 -1.20 -15.03 24.34
C SER A 307 -2.50 -14.36 23.87
N GLY A 308 -2.42 -13.48 22.87
CA GLY A 308 -3.53 -12.63 22.44
C GLY A 308 -3.90 -11.52 23.42
N LYS A 309 -3.27 -11.45 24.59
CA LYS A 309 -3.56 -10.43 25.61
C LYS A 309 -3.20 -9.04 25.12
N THR A 310 -4.04 -8.08 25.50
CA THR A 310 -3.96 -6.69 25.01
C THR A 310 -3.88 -5.72 26.18
N THR A 311 -3.09 -4.65 26.00
CA THR A 311 -3.01 -3.50 26.90
C THR A 311 -3.19 -2.21 26.11
N LEU A 312 -3.85 -1.21 26.70
CA LEU A 312 -4.01 0.10 26.11
C LEU A 312 -2.67 0.85 26.17
N LEU A 313 -2.17 1.31 25.02
CA LEU A 313 -1.00 2.17 24.90
C LEU A 313 -1.39 3.64 25.04
N MET A 314 -2.34 4.08 24.26
CA MET A 314 -2.94 5.41 24.31
C MET A 314 -4.34 5.42 23.72
N ASN A 315 -5.08 6.46 24.07
CA ASN A 315 -6.38 6.76 23.49
C ASN A 315 -6.37 8.16 22.90
N GLU A 316 -7.00 8.34 21.78
CA GLU A 316 -7.25 9.61 21.13
C GLU A 316 -8.76 9.82 20.99
N ASN A 317 -9.24 10.98 21.39
CA ASN A 317 -10.64 11.37 21.30
C ASN A 317 -10.77 12.72 20.58
N SER A 318 -11.79 12.84 19.74
CA SER A 318 -12.16 14.08 19.06
C SER A 318 -13.64 14.38 19.30
N ASN A 319 -13.99 15.65 19.34
CA ASN A 319 -15.40 16.07 19.35
C ASN A 319 -16.04 15.98 17.96
N THR A 320 -15.24 15.74 16.93
CA THR A 320 -15.66 15.65 15.53
C THR A 320 -15.30 14.29 14.95
N PHE A 321 -14.15 14.16 14.33
CA PHE A 321 -13.69 13.02 13.58
C PHE A 321 -12.18 12.81 13.81
N ILE A 322 -11.68 11.59 13.70
CA ILE A 322 -10.26 11.26 13.73
C ILE A 322 -9.87 10.70 12.38
N GLU A 323 -8.99 11.39 11.67
CA GLU A 323 -8.44 10.93 10.39
C GLU A 323 -7.41 9.81 10.62
N ILE A 324 -7.53 8.72 9.88
CA ILE A 324 -6.58 7.61 9.94
C ILE A 324 -5.46 7.83 8.93
N THR A 325 -4.22 7.78 9.42
CA THR A 325 -3.01 7.92 8.61
C THR A 325 -2.14 6.68 8.72
N ASP A 326 -1.16 6.56 7.81
CA ASP A 326 -0.14 5.49 7.83
C ASP A 326 1.15 5.91 8.57
N ASN A 327 1.10 7.02 9.32
CA ASN A 327 2.26 7.67 9.91
C ASN A 327 2.70 7.06 11.28
N LEU A 328 2.13 5.92 11.67
CA LEU A 328 2.56 5.22 12.89
C LEU A 328 3.86 4.45 12.62
N VAL A 329 4.94 4.86 13.28
CA VAL A 329 6.27 4.24 13.19
C VAL A 329 6.85 4.02 14.58
N PHE A 330 7.08 2.77 14.98
CA PHE A 330 7.82 2.43 16.18
C PHE A 330 9.31 2.54 15.87
N LEU A 331 10.07 3.23 16.75
CA LEU A 331 11.49 3.47 16.55
C LEU A 331 12.33 2.26 16.99
N ASN A 332 13.46 2.03 16.30
CA ASN A 332 14.36 0.91 16.56
C ASN A 332 14.91 0.87 18.00
N ASN A 333 14.87 2.01 18.71
CA ASN A 333 15.23 2.07 20.13
C ASN A 333 14.25 1.33 21.05
N GLY A 334 13.06 0.93 20.53
CA GLY A 334 12.01 0.20 21.26
C GLY A 334 11.38 0.98 22.42
N THR A 335 11.63 2.29 22.51
CA THR A 335 11.18 3.14 23.64
C THR A 335 10.24 4.26 23.20
N GLN A 336 10.16 4.55 21.91
CA GLN A 336 9.40 5.65 21.36
C GLN A 336 8.70 5.25 20.07
N PHE A 337 7.68 6.01 19.71
CA PHE A 337 7.01 5.91 18.42
C PHE A 337 6.62 7.28 17.89
N ILE A 338 6.47 7.36 16.59
CA ILE A 338 5.94 8.52 15.87
C ILE A 338 4.54 8.21 15.41
N TYR A 339 3.66 9.20 15.47
CA TYR A 339 2.32 9.16 14.90
C TYR A 339 1.91 10.56 14.47
N SER A 340 0.83 10.68 13.71
CA SER A 340 0.26 11.98 13.37
C SER A 340 -1.15 12.12 13.95
N SER A 341 -1.54 13.36 14.24
CA SER A 341 -2.84 13.73 14.77
C SER A 341 -3.17 15.19 14.45
N ASP A 342 -4.45 15.48 14.26
CA ASP A 342 -4.99 16.81 14.05
C ASP A 342 -5.45 17.52 15.35
N LYS A 343 -5.17 16.93 16.51
CA LYS A 343 -5.59 17.44 17.82
C LYS A 343 -5.15 18.87 18.15
N SER A 344 -4.15 19.39 17.44
CA SER A 344 -3.69 20.78 17.53
C SER A 344 -4.38 21.74 16.56
N GLY A 345 -5.33 21.27 15.77
CA GLY A 345 -6.04 22.03 14.74
C GLY A 345 -5.52 21.82 13.32
N TYR A 346 -4.34 21.22 13.17
CA TYR A 346 -3.72 20.80 11.92
C TYR A 346 -3.10 19.43 12.10
N ASN A 347 -3.03 18.63 11.04
CA ASN A 347 -2.32 17.36 11.08
C ASN A 347 -0.84 17.60 11.36
N GLN A 348 -0.34 17.14 12.51
CA GLN A 348 1.03 17.31 12.98
C GLN A 348 1.65 15.96 13.33
N ILE A 349 2.96 15.89 13.32
CA ILE A 349 3.73 14.71 13.69
C ILE A 349 4.19 14.83 15.15
N TYR A 350 3.96 13.77 15.90
CA TYR A 350 4.30 13.65 17.32
C TYR A 350 5.27 12.50 17.55
N LEU A 351 6.24 12.73 18.42
CA LEU A 351 7.11 11.71 19.00
C LEU A 351 6.65 11.43 20.42
N ARG A 352 6.32 10.17 20.73
CA ARG A 352 5.78 9.76 22.02
C ARG A 352 6.59 8.65 22.66
N SER A 353 6.80 8.74 23.97
CA SER A 353 7.44 7.71 24.81
C SER A 353 6.48 6.57 25.11
N LEU A 354 6.97 5.33 25.01
CA LEU A 354 6.23 4.12 25.38
C LEU A 354 6.14 3.90 26.88
N SER A 355 7.06 4.46 27.67
CA SER A 355 7.17 4.20 29.09
C SER A 355 6.31 5.10 29.97
N ASP A 356 6.33 6.42 29.70
CA ASP A 356 5.67 7.44 30.52
C ASP A 356 4.61 8.25 29.76
N GLY A 357 4.46 7.97 28.44
CA GLY A 357 3.52 8.68 27.58
C GLY A 357 3.88 10.15 27.31
N SER A 358 5.08 10.60 27.70
CA SER A 358 5.55 11.95 27.37
C SER A 358 5.61 12.14 25.85
N GLU A 359 5.25 13.33 25.39
CA GLU A 359 5.03 13.61 23.98
C GLU A 359 5.66 14.93 23.56
N LYS A 360 6.20 14.95 22.34
CA LYS A 360 6.73 16.15 21.71
C LYS A 360 6.18 16.27 20.29
N MET A 361 5.58 17.40 19.97
CA MET A 361 5.23 17.77 18.60
C MET A 361 6.52 18.08 17.82
N LEU A 362 6.71 17.42 16.69
CA LEU A 362 7.91 17.56 15.84
C LEU A 362 7.73 18.59 14.73
N THR A 363 6.51 18.87 14.34
CA THR A 363 6.15 19.78 13.22
C THR A 363 5.23 20.89 13.74
N ASN A 364 5.16 22.00 13.02
CA ASN A 364 4.25 23.11 13.28
C ASN A 364 3.92 23.83 11.97
N GLY A 365 2.90 24.68 11.98
CA GLY A 365 2.44 25.44 10.83
C GLY A 365 1.21 24.80 10.17
N GLY A 366 1.24 24.59 8.86
CA GLY A 366 0.12 23.98 8.12
C GLY A 366 0.03 22.47 8.28
N ASP A 367 -0.92 21.85 7.59
CA ASP A 367 -1.12 20.42 7.60
C ASP A 367 0.07 19.66 7.03
N VAL A 368 0.55 18.65 7.75
CA VAL A 368 1.47 17.67 7.19
C VAL A 368 0.70 16.78 6.22
N ILE A 369 1.03 16.90 4.93
CA ILE A 369 0.40 16.14 3.85
C ILE A 369 1.05 14.76 3.73
N THR A 370 2.38 14.69 3.81
CA THR A 370 3.13 13.45 3.68
C THR A 370 4.23 13.39 4.71
N PHE A 371 4.29 12.31 5.46
CA PHE A 371 5.42 11.96 6.31
C PHE A 371 6.33 10.98 5.56
N TYR A 372 7.55 11.41 5.26
CA TYR A 372 8.53 10.59 4.53
C TYR A 372 9.37 9.70 5.44
N GLY A 373 9.54 10.07 6.71
CA GLY A 373 10.30 9.29 7.67
C GLY A 373 11.01 10.10 8.74
N TYR A 374 11.61 9.37 9.66
CA TYR A 374 12.41 9.92 10.74
C TYR A 374 13.77 9.22 10.78
N ASP A 375 14.85 9.99 10.67
CA ASP A 375 16.20 9.47 10.83
C ASP A 375 16.59 9.48 12.32
N GLU A 376 16.63 8.30 12.92
CA GLU A 376 16.96 8.13 14.33
C GLU A 376 18.39 8.56 14.70
N LYS A 377 19.32 8.55 13.74
CA LYS A 377 20.71 8.94 13.97
C LYS A 377 20.86 10.45 14.02
N THR A 378 20.29 11.15 13.05
CA THR A 378 20.39 12.62 12.94
C THR A 378 19.25 13.33 13.68
N LYS A 379 18.21 12.60 14.11
CA LYS A 379 16.97 13.13 14.68
C LYS A 379 16.20 14.06 13.75
N ASN A 380 16.36 13.87 12.44
CA ASN A 380 15.65 14.64 11.43
C ASN A 380 14.34 13.97 11.07
N CYS A 381 13.29 14.79 10.96
CA CYS A 381 11.98 14.43 10.45
C CYS A 381 11.83 14.97 9.03
N PHE A 382 11.47 14.11 8.08
CA PHE A 382 11.25 14.47 6.68
C PHE A 382 9.76 14.40 6.36
N TYR A 383 9.20 15.52 5.91
CA TYR A 383 7.77 15.63 5.63
C TYR A 383 7.48 16.70 4.59
N GLN A 384 6.30 16.63 4.00
CA GLN A 384 5.71 17.68 3.18
C GLN A 384 4.59 18.36 3.98
N VAL A 385 4.56 19.67 3.95
CA VAL A 385 3.53 20.48 4.61
C VAL A 385 2.80 21.34 3.57
N ALA A 386 1.50 21.54 3.75
CA ALA A 386 0.77 22.57 3.02
C ALA A 386 1.17 23.94 3.60
N ASP A 387 1.62 24.85 2.74
CA ASP A 387 1.81 26.23 3.15
C ASP A 387 0.42 26.86 3.37
N PRO A 388 0.11 27.40 4.58
CA PRO A 388 -1.16 28.03 4.84
C PRO A 388 -1.35 29.35 4.09
N THR A 389 -0.27 29.89 3.49
CA THR A 389 -0.31 31.05 2.60
C THR A 389 -0.20 30.60 1.15
N PRO A 390 -1.21 30.86 0.29
CA PRO A 390 -1.14 30.53 -1.12
C PRO A 390 -0.07 31.35 -1.85
#